data_840cfa6e478f4eb05399e8423cf3d5a5
#
_entry.id   840cfa6e478f4eb05399e8423cf3d5a5
#
_cell.length_a   1.000
_cell.length_b   1.000
_cell.length_c   1.000
_cell.angle_alpha   90.00
_cell.angle_beta   90.00
_cell.angle_gamma   90.00
#
_symmetry.space_group_name_H-M   'P 1'
#
loop_
_entity.id
_entity.type
_entity.pdbx_description
1 polymer ?
#
loop_
_entity_poly.entity_id
_entity_poly.type
_entity_poly.pdbx_seq_one_letter_code
_entity_poly.pdbx_strand_id
1 'polypeptide(L)'
;MRHTLIILFFSFVLQSVAAQSGDQVFEFLTLPSSARANALGGHTVSLVERDPSLIFHNPALLGGEMDGMINLDYMNYIADVNVGSALFTKAFRERVAWGAGVHYFHNGKFKGMDENNQSTGDFTASDIAVNGFFSYDLSERWRGGVSMKFLYSNYDIYTSLGVCFDAGLSYYNSEKEFSFGVVLKNIGAQLKPYYEDRQKMPWDIQMGISKKMNHAPLRLSLTAMYLNRWKFDYIDNADKEYKGDNFAKALFKHLVIGIDYIPSENFWIGVGFNPKTKMDMKLQGGGNGLAGFSAGAGVKIKMFDVGVSFAKYHPSAMSMMMSVSTTLADFKP
;
A
#
# COMPACT_ATOMS: atom_id res chain seq x y z
N MET A 1 -16.34 -24.03 24.17
CA MET A 1 -15.08 -24.34 23.47
C MET A 1 -14.80 -23.49 22.23
N ARG A 2 -15.75 -23.21 21.31
CA ARG A 2 -15.48 -22.34 20.11
C ARG A 2 -15.09 -20.91 20.46
N HIS A 3 -15.70 -20.28 21.45
CA HIS A 3 -15.39 -18.90 21.86
C HIS A 3 -14.07 -18.79 22.64
N THR A 4 -13.69 -19.82 23.38
CA THR A 4 -12.43 -19.87 24.14
C THR A 4 -11.22 -20.01 23.21
N LEU A 5 -11.34 -20.72 22.10
CA LEU A 5 -10.28 -20.84 21.09
C LEU A 5 -10.04 -19.51 20.35
N ILE A 6 -11.10 -18.75 20.06
CA ILE A 6 -11.01 -17.45 19.40
C ILE A 6 -10.35 -16.42 20.34
N ILE A 7 -10.67 -16.43 21.64
CA ILE A 7 -10.07 -15.56 22.64
C ILE A 7 -8.59 -15.90 22.86
N LEU A 8 -8.23 -17.20 22.88
CA LEU A 8 -6.84 -17.65 22.99
C LEU A 8 -6.02 -17.27 21.74
N PHE A 9 -6.59 -17.37 20.54
CA PHE A 9 -5.94 -16.95 19.32
C PHE A 9 -5.73 -15.43 19.30
N PHE A 10 -6.72 -14.65 19.73
CA PHE A 10 -6.62 -13.19 19.84
C PHE A 10 -5.62 -12.73 20.91
N SER A 11 -5.55 -13.43 22.05
CA SER A 11 -4.57 -13.11 23.11
C SER A 11 -3.13 -13.48 22.74
N PHE A 12 -2.92 -14.51 21.90
CA PHE A 12 -1.60 -14.87 21.40
C PHE A 12 -1.07 -13.85 20.36
N VAL A 13 -1.97 -13.29 19.56
CA VAL A 13 -1.65 -12.23 18.58
C VAL A 13 -1.32 -10.90 19.30
N LEU A 14 -1.99 -10.60 20.42
CA LEU A 14 -1.77 -9.34 21.15
C LEU A 14 -0.45 -9.29 21.94
N GLN A 15 0.15 -10.42 22.29
CA GLN A 15 1.44 -10.43 23.00
C GLN A 15 2.64 -10.11 22.09
N SER A 16 2.47 -10.18 20.77
CA SER A 16 3.52 -9.84 19.78
C SER A 16 3.60 -8.34 19.46
N VAL A 17 2.75 -7.52 20.05
CA VAL A 17 2.54 -6.08 19.70
C VAL A 17 3.36 -5.11 20.56
N ALA A 18 4.30 -5.57 21.39
CA ALA A 18 5.19 -4.68 22.12
C ALA A 18 6.15 -3.96 21.15
N ALA A 19 5.86 -2.67 20.95
CA ALA A 19 6.57 -1.80 20.03
C ALA A 19 8.03 -1.56 20.45
N GLN A 20 8.94 -1.79 19.52
CA GLN A 20 10.22 -1.07 19.45
C GLN A 20 10.49 -0.76 17.99
N SER A 21 10.77 0.50 17.69
CA SER A 21 11.24 0.96 16.40
C SER A 21 12.68 0.48 16.18
N GLY A 22 12.94 -0.01 15.00
CA GLY A 22 14.21 -0.62 14.58
C GLY A 22 13.94 -2.04 14.07
N ASP A 23 14.35 -2.36 12.86
CA ASP A 23 14.30 -3.67 12.21
C ASP A 23 12.89 -4.22 11.89
N GLN A 24 12.20 -3.55 10.98
CA GLN A 24 11.05 -4.14 10.30
C GLN A 24 11.54 -4.96 9.08
N VAL A 25 10.94 -6.13 8.90
CA VAL A 25 11.16 -6.97 7.73
C VAL A 25 10.01 -6.76 6.73
N PHE A 26 10.26 -7.02 5.45
CA PHE A 26 9.28 -6.90 4.36
C PHE A 26 8.67 -5.49 4.24
N GLU A 27 9.47 -4.45 4.42
CA GLU A 27 9.02 -3.04 4.29
C GLU A 27 8.43 -2.71 2.92
N PHE A 28 8.74 -3.48 1.89
CA PHE A 28 8.15 -3.36 0.57
C PHE A 28 6.61 -3.45 0.57
N LEU A 29 6.00 -4.08 1.58
CA LEU A 29 4.55 -4.13 1.76
C LEU A 29 3.91 -2.76 2.05
N THR A 30 4.73 -1.75 2.34
CA THR A 30 4.26 -0.37 2.58
C THR A 30 4.25 0.47 1.31
N LEU A 31 4.82 0.00 0.21
CA LEU A 31 4.82 0.72 -1.06
C LEU A 31 3.42 0.70 -1.71
N PRO A 32 3.05 1.75 -2.47
CA PRO A 32 1.79 1.75 -3.20
C PRO A 32 1.79 0.69 -4.31
N SER A 33 0.62 0.11 -4.55
CA SER A 33 0.39 -0.96 -5.53
C SER A 33 -0.67 -0.58 -6.56
N SER A 34 -0.92 0.71 -6.76
CA SER A 34 -1.88 1.25 -7.73
C SER A 34 -1.39 2.59 -8.22
N ALA A 35 -1.40 2.83 -9.54
CA ALA A 35 -1.08 4.14 -10.11
C ALA A 35 -2.05 5.21 -9.60
N ARG A 36 -3.32 4.85 -9.37
CA ARG A 36 -4.32 5.74 -8.79
C ARG A 36 -3.97 6.13 -7.36
N ALA A 37 -3.69 5.16 -6.49
CA ALA A 37 -3.30 5.41 -5.11
C ALA A 37 -1.97 6.20 -5.05
N ASN A 38 -1.02 5.86 -5.94
CA ASN A 38 0.25 6.56 -6.04
C ASN A 38 0.06 8.05 -6.40
N ALA A 39 -0.85 8.35 -7.34
CA ALA A 39 -1.20 9.73 -7.70
C ALA A 39 -1.81 10.53 -6.53
N LEU A 40 -2.48 9.85 -5.59
CA LEU A 40 -3.17 10.45 -4.45
C LEU A 40 -2.36 10.45 -3.14
N GLY A 41 -1.03 10.40 -3.23
CA GLY A 41 -0.14 10.44 -2.07
C GLY A 41 0.38 9.08 -1.61
N GLY A 42 0.13 8.02 -2.38
CA GLY A 42 0.64 6.67 -2.14
C GLY A 42 -0.27 5.76 -1.29
N HIS A 43 -1.21 6.33 -0.54
CA HIS A 43 -2.09 5.56 0.34
C HIS A 43 -3.54 6.02 0.23
N THR A 44 -4.43 5.09 -0.06
CA THR A 44 -5.88 5.31 -0.02
C THR A 44 -6.59 4.02 0.36
N VAL A 45 -7.54 4.08 1.28
CA VAL A 45 -8.26 2.90 1.81
C VAL A 45 -9.77 3.01 1.66
N SER A 46 -10.24 4.14 1.15
CA SER A 46 -11.66 4.46 1.02
C SER A 46 -12.13 4.68 -0.42
N LEU A 47 -11.26 4.50 -1.41
CA LEU A 47 -11.54 4.78 -2.80
C LEU A 47 -12.32 3.62 -3.42
N VAL A 48 -13.64 3.75 -3.52
CA VAL A 48 -14.53 2.74 -4.15
C VAL A 48 -14.61 3.03 -5.64
N GLU A 49 -13.91 2.24 -6.43
CA GLU A 49 -13.84 2.34 -7.89
C GLU A 49 -13.61 0.97 -8.53
N ARG A 50 -13.81 0.89 -9.85
CA ARG A 50 -13.54 -0.30 -10.66
C ARG A 50 -12.04 -0.42 -11.00
N ASP A 51 -11.18 -0.28 -10.00
CA ASP A 51 -9.73 -0.46 -10.10
C ASP A 51 -9.29 -1.61 -9.17
N PRO A 52 -8.97 -2.80 -9.74
CA PRO A 52 -8.62 -3.96 -8.92
C PRO A 52 -7.37 -3.74 -8.06
N SER A 53 -6.43 -2.91 -8.49
CA SER A 53 -5.20 -2.67 -7.75
C SER A 53 -5.43 -2.02 -6.37
N LEU A 54 -6.58 -1.36 -6.17
CA LEU A 54 -6.94 -0.75 -4.88
C LEU A 54 -7.16 -1.78 -3.76
N ILE A 55 -7.44 -3.05 -4.10
CA ILE A 55 -7.65 -4.09 -3.09
C ILE A 55 -6.38 -4.42 -2.30
N PHE A 56 -5.21 -4.14 -2.83
CA PHE A 56 -3.95 -4.22 -2.08
C PHE A 56 -3.86 -3.18 -0.95
N HIS A 57 -4.62 -2.08 -1.06
CA HIS A 57 -4.71 -1.05 -0.03
C HIS A 57 -5.77 -1.38 1.02
N ASN A 58 -6.91 -1.94 0.60
CA ASN A 58 -7.99 -2.39 1.48
C ASN A 58 -8.76 -3.53 0.81
N PRO A 59 -8.71 -4.77 1.31
CA PRO A 59 -9.40 -5.91 0.71
C PRO A 59 -10.92 -5.76 0.66
N ALA A 60 -11.51 -4.90 1.49
CA ALA A 60 -12.93 -4.58 1.44
C ALA A 60 -13.34 -3.69 0.24
N LEU A 61 -12.39 -3.23 -0.58
CA LEU A 61 -12.69 -2.54 -1.84
C LEU A 61 -12.99 -3.52 -2.99
N LEU A 62 -12.68 -4.81 -2.82
CA LEU A 62 -13.01 -5.83 -3.81
C LEU A 62 -14.52 -6.03 -3.90
N GLY A 63 -15.11 -5.79 -5.06
CA GLY A 63 -16.54 -5.89 -5.28
C GLY A 63 -16.94 -6.60 -6.56
N GLY A 64 -18.25 -6.80 -6.73
CA GLY A 64 -18.83 -7.40 -7.92
C GLY A 64 -18.52 -6.63 -9.21
N GLU A 65 -18.29 -5.34 -9.11
CA GLU A 65 -17.86 -4.45 -10.20
C GLU A 65 -16.51 -4.82 -10.81
N MET A 66 -15.71 -5.61 -10.09
CA MET A 66 -14.39 -6.10 -10.52
C MET A 66 -14.44 -7.55 -11.05
N ASP A 67 -15.62 -8.04 -11.50
CA ASP A 67 -15.74 -9.41 -11.99
C ASP A 67 -14.92 -9.66 -13.25
N GLY A 68 -14.08 -10.70 -13.18
CA GLY A 68 -13.24 -11.16 -14.30
C GLY A 68 -12.19 -10.14 -14.74
N MET A 69 -11.76 -9.23 -13.86
CA MET A 69 -10.71 -8.26 -14.19
C MET A 69 -9.31 -8.83 -13.99
N ILE A 70 -8.42 -8.41 -14.86
CA ILE A 70 -6.97 -8.59 -14.75
C ILE A 70 -6.35 -7.21 -14.62
N ASN A 71 -5.39 -7.07 -13.71
CA ASN A 71 -4.61 -5.86 -13.55
C ASN A 71 -3.11 -6.17 -13.52
N LEU A 72 -2.33 -5.32 -14.17
CA LEU A 72 -0.88 -5.34 -14.16
C LEU A 72 -0.36 -3.96 -13.76
N ASP A 73 0.54 -3.92 -12.80
CA ASP A 73 1.20 -2.70 -12.38
C ASP A 73 2.70 -2.85 -12.51
N TYR A 74 3.34 -1.74 -12.83
CA TYR A 74 4.80 -1.61 -12.83
C TYR A 74 5.20 -0.28 -12.23
N MET A 75 6.14 -0.30 -11.31
CA MET A 75 6.70 0.88 -10.67
C MET A 75 8.23 0.85 -10.76
N ASN A 76 8.79 1.88 -11.34
CA ASN A 76 10.19 2.23 -11.13
C ASN A 76 10.27 3.13 -9.89
N TYR A 77 10.82 2.59 -8.79
CA TYR A 77 10.78 3.27 -7.50
C TYR A 77 11.94 4.24 -7.33
N ILE A 78 13.07 3.80 -6.78
CA ILE A 78 14.27 4.61 -6.53
C ILE A 78 15.48 3.70 -6.71
N ALA A 79 16.59 4.20 -7.29
CA ALA A 79 17.90 3.52 -7.32
C ALA A 79 17.81 2.07 -7.87
N ASP A 80 17.25 1.90 -9.07
CA ASP A 80 17.10 0.60 -9.75
C ASP A 80 16.14 -0.40 -9.08
N VAL A 81 15.42 0.00 -8.02
CA VAL A 81 14.34 -0.81 -7.45
C VAL A 81 13.13 -0.76 -8.36
N ASN A 82 12.70 -1.94 -8.80
CA ASN A 82 11.54 -2.10 -9.66
C ASN A 82 10.52 -3.01 -9.00
N VAL A 83 9.25 -2.64 -9.11
CA VAL A 83 8.13 -3.38 -8.55
C VAL A 83 7.17 -3.73 -9.67
N GLY A 84 6.79 -5.00 -9.75
CA GLY A 84 5.73 -5.46 -10.62
C GLY A 84 4.62 -6.12 -9.83
N SER A 85 3.38 -5.96 -10.26
CA SER A 85 2.27 -6.75 -9.73
C SER A 85 1.37 -7.28 -10.83
N ALA A 86 0.76 -8.42 -10.56
CA ALA A 86 -0.31 -9.00 -11.36
C ALA A 86 -1.44 -9.44 -10.44
N LEU A 87 -2.67 -9.18 -10.84
CA LEU A 87 -3.85 -9.45 -10.05
C LEU A 87 -4.99 -9.92 -10.94
N PHE A 88 -5.72 -10.92 -10.47
CA PHE A 88 -6.97 -11.38 -11.04
C PHE A 88 -8.07 -11.31 -9.98
N THR A 89 -9.26 -10.84 -10.39
CA THR A 89 -10.43 -10.75 -9.51
C THR A 89 -11.64 -11.44 -10.14
N LYS A 90 -12.47 -12.04 -9.31
CA LYS A 90 -13.68 -12.73 -9.73
C LYS A 90 -14.79 -12.54 -8.70
N ALA A 91 -15.96 -12.12 -9.16
CA ALA A 91 -17.17 -12.18 -8.35
C ALA A 91 -17.75 -13.59 -8.36
N PHE A 92 -18.25 -14.02 -7.21
CA PHE A 92 -18.92 -15.29 -7.03
C PHE A 92 -20.23 -15.05 -6.30
N ARG A 93 -21.35 -15.21 -6.99
CA ARG A 93 -22.69 -14.80 -6.54
C ARG A 93 -22.79 -13.28 -6.32
N GLU A 94 -23.95 -12.84 -5.80
CA GLU A 94 -24.26 -11.40 -5.67
C GLU A 94 -23.46 -10.66 -4.60
N ARG A 95 -22.89 -11.40 -3.60
CA ARG A 95 -22.29 -10.79 -2.40
C ARG A 95 -20.88 -11.18 -2.12
N VAL A 96 -20.28 -12.03 -2.94
CA VAL A 96 -18.95 -12.58 -2.69
C VAL A 96 -18.03 -12.28 -3.85
N ALA A 97 -16.86 -11.78 -3.55
CA ALA A 97 -15.79 -11.70 -4.53
C ALA A 97 -14.47 -12.23 -3.95
N TRP A 98 -13.63 -12.74 -4.81
CA TRP A 98 -12.28 -13.18 -4.47
C TRP A 98 -11.27 -12.69 -5.50
N GLY A 99 -10.01 -12.65 -5.11
CA GLY A 99 -8.92 -12.28 -5.99
C GLY A 99 -7.65 -13.00 -5.61
N ALA A 100 -6.75 -13.13 -6.57
CA ALA A 100 -5.42 -13.65 -6.35
C ALA A 100 -4.40 -12.77 -7.09
N GLY A 101 -3.29 -12.46 -6.45
CA GLY A 101 -2.29 -11.58 -7.04
C GLY A 101 -0.90 -11.87 -6.52
N VAL A 102 0.08 -11.33 -7.22
CA VAL A 102 1.49 -11.42 -6.87
C VAL A 102 2.12 -10.03 -6.96
N HIS A 103 2.99 -9.72 -5.99
CA HIS A 103 3.95 -8.63 -6.09
C HIS A 103 5.35 -9.21 -6.19
N TYR A 104 6.13 -8.66 -7.08
CA TYR A 104 7.55 -8.95 -7.23
C TYR A 104 8.35 -7.65 -7.12
N PHE A 105 9.32 -7.66 -6.23
CA PHE A 105 10.25 -6.56 -5.99
C PHE A 105 11.64 -6.99 -6.39
N HIS A 106 12.24 -6.23 -7.29
CA HIS A 106 13.63 -6.37 -7.66
C HIS A 106 14.40 -5.18 -7.08
N ASN A 107 15.23 -5.44 -6.09
CA ASN A 107 15.97 -4.40 -5.36
C ASN A 107 17.28 -3.98 -6.04
N GLY A 108 17.44 -4.30 -7.33
CA GLY A 108 18.63 -3.96 -8.09
C GLY A 108 19.81 -4.91 -7.87
N LYS A 109 20.97 -4.49 -8.34
CA LYS A 109 22.25 -5.20 -8.17
C LYS A 109 23.13 -4.47 -7.16
N PHE A 110 23.69 -5.22 -6.25
CA PHE A 110 24.62 -4.71 -5.24
C PHE A 110 26.00 -5.28 -5.48
N LYS A 111 27.03 -4.45 -5.30
CA LYS A 111 28.43 -4.90 -5.34
C LYS A 111 28.79 -5.48 -3.99
N GLY A 112 29.08 -6.77 -3.97
CA GLY A 112 29.64 -7.42 -2.79
C GLY A 112 31.10 -6.97 -2.57
N MET A 113 31.44 -6.69 -1.31
CA MET A 113 32.80 -6.37 -0.91
C MET A 113 33.12 -7.17 0.34
N ASP A 114 34.37 -7.69 0.41
CA ASP A 114 34.89 -8.34 1.60
C ASP A 114 35.40 -7.32 2.65
N GLU A 115 35.85 -7.82 3.79
CA GLU A 115 36.40 -7.01 4.87
C GLU A 115 37.65 -6.20 4.46
N ASN A 116 38.31 -6.58 3.36
CA ASN A 116 39.48 -5.92 2.79
C ASN A 116 39.12 -4.96 1.63
N ASN A 117 37.81 -4.67 1.45
CA ASN A 117 37.31 -3.81 0.39
C ASN A 117 37.55 -4.36 -1.04
N GLN A 118 37.74 -5.69 -1.17
CA GLN A 118 37.85 -6.36 -2.46
C GLN A 118 36.49 -6.81 -2.92
N SER A 119 36.19 -6.63 -4.23
CA SER A 119 34.90 -7.04 -4.82
C SER A 119 34.75 -8.56 -4.76
N THR A 120 33.68 -9.03 -4.11
CA THR A 120 33.31 -10.46 -4.05
C THR A 120 32.33 -10.86 -5.15
N GLY A 121 31.99 -9.94 -6.06
CA GLY A 121 31.00 -10.11 -7.11
C GLY A 121 29.74 -9.29 -6.90
N ASP A 122 28.82 -9.39 -7.85
CA ASP A 122 27.52 -8.72 -7.75
C ASP A 122 26.50 -9.71 -7.18
N PHE A 123 25.62 -9.25 -6.28
CA PHE A 123 24.46 -10.01 -5.82
C PHE A 123 23.16 -9.23 -6.09
N THR A 124 22.06 -9.96 -6.14
CA THR A 124 20.71 -9.38 -6.32
C THR A 124 19.87 -9.64 -5.09
N ALA A 125 18.98 -8.71 -4.78
CA ALA A 125 17.98 -8.88 -3.77
C ALA A 125 16.57 -8.81 -4.40
N SER A 126 15.68 -9.69 -3.95
CA SER A 126 14.31 -9.73 -4.46
C SER A 126 13.34 -10.20 -3.38
N ASP A 127 12.14 -9.65 -3.46
CA ASP A 127 11.04 -10.00 -2.59
C ASP A 127 9.81 -10.39 -3.42
N ILE A 128 9.07 -11.39 -2.96
CA ILE A 128 7.84 -11.87 -3.59
C ILE A 128 6.75 -11.94 -2.53
N ALA A 129 5.57 -11.42 -2.86
CA ALA A 129 4.37 -11.60 -2.05
C ALA A 129 3.27 -12.23 -2.91
N VAL A 130 2.79 -13.41 -2.52
CA VAL A 130 1.61 -14.04 -3.11
C VAL A 130 0.41 -13.74 -2.24
N ASN A 131 -0.64 -13.15 -2.83
CA ASN A 131 -1.78 -12.61 -2.12
C ASN A 131 -3.07 -13.31 -2.55
N GLY A 132 -3.89 -13.70 -1.57
CA GLY A 132 -5.28 -14.11 -1.75
C GLY A 132 -6.21 -13.09 -1.09
N PHE A 133 -7.30 -12.73 -1.77
CA PHE A 133 -8.29 -11.76 -1.30
C PHE A 133 -9.67 -12.40 -1.26
N PHE A 134 -10.44 -12.03 -0.27
CA PHE A 134 -11.84 -12.40 -0.14
C PHE A 134 -12.64 -11.24 0.42
N SER A 135 -13.81 -10.98 -0.16
CA SER A 135 -14.73 -9.95 0.32
C SER A 135 -16.17 -10.45 0.37
N TYR A 136 -16.94 -9.81 1.25
CA TYR A 136 -18.35 -10.11 1.42
C TYR A 136 -19.15 -8.83 1.65
N ASP A 137 -20.23 -8.64 0.87
CA ASP A 137 -21.17 -7.55 1.05
C ASP A 137 -22.07 -7.81 2.26
N LEU A 138 -21.76 -7.18 3.39
CA LEU A 138 -22.50 -7.28 4.65
C LEU A 138 -23.89 -6.67 4.53
N SER A 139 -23.99 -5.58 3.78
CA SER A 139 -25.23 -4.89 3.41
C SER A 139 -25.02 -4.12 2.09
N GLU A 140 -26.02 -3.42 1.61
CA GLU A 140 -25.95 -2.59 0.40
C GLU A 140 -24.87 -1.50 0.47
N ARG A 141 -24.48 -1.07 1.68
CA ARG A 141 -23.51 0.01 1.90
C ARG A 141 -22.24 -0.44 2.58
N TRP A 142 -22.20 -1.63 3.18
CA TRP A 142 -21.07 -2.13 3.94
C TRP A 142 -20.50 -3.39 3.32
N ARG A 143 -19.18 -3.40 3.13
CA ARG A 143 -18.42 -4.54 2.64
C ARG A 143 -17.26 -4.82 3.58
N GLY A 144 -17.11 -6.08 3.97
CA GLY A 144 -15.94 -6.58 4.69
C GLY A 144 -15.00 -7.31 3.74
N GLY A 145 -13.72 -7.26 4.02
CA GLY A 145 -12.72 -7.96 3.22
C GLY A 145 -11.54 -8.43 4.05
N VAL A 146 -10.93 -9.52 3.61
CA VAL A 146 -9.71 -10.05 4.20
C VAL A 146 -8.71 -10.40 3.10
N SER A 147 -7.43 -10.31 3.40
CA SER A 147 -6.37 -10.84 2.55
C SER A 147 -5.40 -11.69 3.35
N MET A 148 -4.77 -12.64 2.67
CA MET A 148 -3.66 -13.43 3.18
C MET A 148 -2.49 -13.30 2.24
N LYS A 149 -1.29 -13.09 2.78
CA LYS A 149 -0.06 -12.88 2.04
C LYS A 149 1.00 -13.86 2.48
N PHE A 150 1.57 -14.57 1.53
CA PHE A 150 2.77 -15.37 1.71
C PHE A 150 3.96 -14.60 1.16
N LEU A 151 5.00 -14.45 1.97
CA LEU A 151 6.14 -13.58 1.70
C LEU A 151 7.39 -14.44 1.59
N TYR A 152 8.15 -14.22 0.54
CA TYR A 152 9.47 -14.78 0.33
C TYR A 152 10.43 -13.65 -0.01
N SER A 153 11.55 -13.63 0.66
CA SER A 153 12.61 -12.64 0.43
C SER A 153 13.95 -13.36 0.31
N ASN A 154 14.75 -12.91 -0.67
CA ASN A 154 16.08 -13.41 -0.92
C ASN A 154 17.05 -12.23 -1.05
N TYR A 155 18.07 -12.23 -0.17
CA TYR A 155 19.17 -11.27 -0.17
C TYR A 155 20.48 -12.04 -0.17
N ASP A 156 21.12 -12.14 -1.33
CA ASP A 156 22.33 -12.92 -1.52
C ASP A 156 22.13 -14.39 -1.11
N ILE A 157 22.82 -14.84 -0.07
CA ILE A 157 22.72 -16.20 0.51
C ILE A 157 21.60 -16.32 1.56
N TYR A 158 21.03 -15.20 2.00
CA TYR A 158 20.03 -15.17 3.07
C TYR A 158 18.61 -15.18 2.50
N THR A 159 17.77 -16.04 3.06
CA THR A 159 16.36 -16.12 2.69
C THR A 159 15.46 -15.96 3.90
N SER A 160 14.35 -15.27 3.72
CA SER A 160 13.33 -15.08 4.74
C SER A 160 11.95 -15.47 4.22
N LEU A 161 11.12 -16.02 5.11
CA LEU A 161 9.73 -16.36 4.85
C LEU A 161 8.84 -15.67 5.86
N GLY A 162 7.68 -15.21 5.41
CA GLY A 162 6.68 -14.59 6.27
C GLY A 162 5.26 -14.89 5.82
N VAL A 163 4.34 -14.66 6.73
CA VAL A 163 2.90 -14.70 6.47
C VAL A 163 2.25 -13.52 7.18
N CYS A 164 1.34 -12.84 6.49
CA CYS A 164 0.54 -11.80 7.11
C CYS A 164 -0.86 -11.73 6.51
N PHE A 165 -1.74 -11.03 7.22
CA PHE A 165 -3.15 -10.86 6.92
C PHE A 165 -3.50 -9.39 6.95
N ASP A 166 -4.45 -8.99 6.09
CA ASP A 166 -5.15 -7.72 6.22
C ASP A 166 -6.62 -8.00 6.49
N ALA A 167 -7.27 -7.09 7.23
CA ALA A 167 -8.71 -7.10 7.45
C ALA A 167 -9.25 -5.70 7.24
N GLY A 168 -10.21 -5.56 6.35
CA GLY A 168 -10.77 -4.28 5.95
C GLY A 168 -12.28 -4.20 6.08
N LEU A 169 -12.75 -2.98 6.22
CA LEU A 169 -14.16 -2.62 6.17
C LEU A 169 -14.30 -1.39 5.27
N SER A 170 -15.30 -1.41 4.39
CA SER A 170 -15.63 -0.32 3.49
C SER A 170 -17.10 0.03 3.61
N TYR A 171 -17.40 1.31 3.66
CA TYR A 171 -18.73 1.89 3.58
C TYR A 171 -18.82 2.77 2.34
N TYR A 172 -19.87 2.61 1.56
CA TYR A 172 -20.15 3.45 0.41
C TYR A 172 -21.61 3.85 0.35
N ASN A 173 -21.85 5.13 0.15
CA ASN A 173 -23.19 5.70 -0.09
C ASN A 173 -23.18 6.38 -1.47
N SER A 174 -23.80 5.74 -2.45
CA SER A 174 -23.87 6.22 -3.84
C SER A 174 -24.66 7.51 -4.00
N GLU A 175 -25.74 7.71 -3.21
CA GLU A 175 -26.55 8.93 -3.27
C GLU A 175 -25.75 10.18 -2.83
N LYS A 176 -24.87 9.98 -1.84
CA LYS A 176 -24.02 11.05 -1.29
C LYS A 176 -22.64 11.09 -1.92
N GLU A 177 -22.30 10.13 -2.78
CA GLU A 177 -20.94 9.98 -3.34
C GLU A 177 -19.86 10.01 -2.24
N PHE A 178 -20.15 9.36 -1.12
CA PHE A 178 -19.32 9.35 0.08
C PHE A 178 -18.90 7.94 0.42
N SER A 179 -17.62 7.75 0.66
CA SER A 179 -17.04 6.49 1.12
C SER A 179 -16.16 6.67 2.35
N PHE A 180 -16.12 5.62 3.15
CA PHE A 180 -15.28 5.48 4.33
C PHE A 180 -14.65 4.09 4.33
N GLY A 181 -13.38 4.00 4.72
CA GLY A 181 -12.67 2.73 4.80
C GLY A 181 -11.81 2.66 6.05
N VAL A 182 -11.71 1.46 6.61
CA VAL A 182 -10.78 1.11 7.69
C VAL A 182 -10.07 -0.18 7.32
N VAL A 183 -8.79 -0.27 7.59
CA VAL A 183 -8.03 -1.50 7.36
C VAL A 183 -6.95 -1.69 8.42
N LEU A 184 -6.82 -2.93 8.88
CA LEU A 184 -5.67 -3.45 9.59
C LEU A 184 -4.78 -4.13 8.57
N LYS A 185 -3.53 -3.70 8.44
CA LYS A 185 -2.60 -4.20 7.41
C LYS A 185 -1.44 -4.96 8.03
N ASN A 186 -0.99 -5.99 7.31
CA ASN A 186 0.25 -6.70 7.53
C ASN A 186 0.39 -7.30 8.95
N ILE A 187 -0.72 -7.75 9.54
CA ILE A 187 -0.70 -8.46 10.82
C ILE A 187 -0.18 -9.87 10.59
N GLY A 188 0.98 -10.19 11.11
CA GLY A 188 1.59 -11.50 10.88
C GLY A 188 2.95 -11.65 11.53
N ALA A 189 3.70 -12.63 11.02
CA ALA A 189 4.99 -12.98 11.56
C ALA A 189 5.97 -13.42 10.48
N GLN A 190 7.23 -13.19 10.72
CA GLN A 190 8.34 -13.79 10.01
C GLN A 190 8.46 -15.26 10.48
N LEU A 191 8.27 -16.20 9.56
CA LEU A 191 8.34 -17.64 9.85
C LEU A 191 9.79 -18.13 9.89
N LYS A 192 10.59 -17.69 8.91
CA LYS A 192 12.03 -17.95 8.82
C LYS A 192 12.74 -16.60 8.78
N PRO A 193 13.59 -16.27 9.76
CA PRO A 193 14.40 -15.05 9.71
C PRO A 193 15.58 -15.21 8.74
N TYR A 194 16.18 -14.10 8.33
CA TYR A 194 17.40 -14.09 7.51
C TYR A 194 18.58 -14.70 8.25
N TYR A 195 18.66 -14.42 9.55
CA TYR A 195 19.70 -14.91 10.44
C TYR A 195 19.05 -15.46 11.74
N GLU A 196 19.57 -15.23 12.90
CA GLU A 196 19.08 -15.82 14.16
C GLU A 196 17.81 -15.12 14.69
N ASP A 197 17.76 -13.79 14.57
CA ASP A 197 16.69 -13.00 15.18
C ASP A 197 15.53 -12.72 14.23
N ARG A 198 14.31 -12.84 14.77
CA ARG A 198 13.08 -12.48 14.06
C ARG A 198 12.83 -10.99 14.14
N GLN A 199 12.51 -10.41 12.98
CA GLN A 199 12.15 -9.01 12.83
C GLN A 199 10.64 -8.83 12.83
N LYS A 200 10.17 -7.62 13.12
CA LYS A 200 8.74 -7.30 13.18
C LYS A 200 8.16 -7.03 11.80
N MET A 201 6.89 -7.43 11.60
CA MET A 201 6.14 -7.06 10.40
C MET A 201 5.77 -5.56 10.42
N PRO A 202 5.68 -4.90 9.24
CA PRO A 202 5.26 -3.50 9.14
C PRO A 202 3.74 -3.37 9.24
N TRP A 203 3.15 -3.74 10.39
CA TRP A 203 1.72 -3.68 10.58
C TRP A 203 1.24 -2.24 10.81
N ASP A 204 0.04 -1.96 10.30
CA ASP A 204 -0.53 -0.62 10.36
C ASP A 204 -2.05 -0.65 10.50
N ILE A 205 -2.60 0.41 11.10
CA ILE A 205 -4.02 0.72 11.10
C ILE A 205 -4.21 1.97 10.27
N GLN A 206 -5.04 1.87 9.23
CA GLN A 206 -5.36 2.99 8.34
C GLN A 206 -6.86 3.23 8.30
N MET A 207 -7.25 4.50 8.21
CA MET A 207 -8.63 4.94 8.04
C MET A 207 -8.68 6.00 6.95
N GLY A 208 -9.73 6.01 6.16
CA GLY A 208 -9.86 6.99 5.09
C GLY A 208 -11.30 7.38 4.81
N ILE A 209 -11.45 8.56 4.25
CA ILE A 209 -12.71 9.06 3.72
C ILE A 209 -12.48 9.59 2.30
N SER A 210 -13.48 9.42 1.45
CA SER A 210 -13.47 10.03 0.12
C SER A 210 -14.86 10.59 -0.18
N LYS A 211 -14.91 11.76 -0.80
CA LYS A 211 -16.14 12.46 -1.14
C LYS A 211 -16.01 13.07 -2.52
N LYS A 212 -16.86 12.62 -3.45
CA LYS A 212 -17.04 13.26 -4.75
C LYS A 212 -18.08 14.36 -4.62
N MET A 213 -17.82 15.51 -5.19
CA MET A 213 -18.72 16.65 -5.15
C MET A 213 -19.86 16.49 -6.14
N ASN A 214 -21.10 16.74 -5.73
CA ASN A 214 -22.28 16.53 -6.58
C ASN A 214 -22.37 17.49 -7.79
N HIS A 215 -21.77 18.69 -7.68
CA HIS A 215 -21.86 19.73 -8.70
C HIS A 215 -20.49 20.07 -9.34
N ALA A 216 -19.46 19.31 -9.04
CA ALA A 216 -18.14 19.47 -9.63
C ALA A 216 -17.50 18.09 -9.84
N PRO A 217 -16.75 17.90 -10.92
CA PRO A 217 -16.07 16.64 -11.19
C PRO A 217 -14.81 16.48 -10.30
N LEU A 218 -14.93 16.81 -9.02
CA LEU A 218 -13.87 16.79 -8.04
C LEU A 218 -14.18 15.78 -6.93
N ARG A 219 -13.20 15.00 -6.54
CA ARG A 219 -13.24 14.16 -5.35
C ARG A 219 -12.08 14.51 -4.43
N LEU A 220 -12.37 14.61 -3.16
CA LEU A 220 -11.40 14.79 -2.09
C LEU A 220 -11.25 13.48 -1.35
N SER A 221 -10.02 13.08 -1.06
CA SER A 221 -9.68 11.92 -0.24
C SER A 221 -8.72 12.31 0.87
N LEU A 222 -8.95 11.75 2.04
CA LEU A 222 -8.11 11.91 3.21
C LEU A 222 -7.89 10.54 3.83
N THR A 223 -6.64 10.14 3.98
CA THR A 223 -6.27 8.87 4.62
C THR A 223 -5.37 9.15 5.82
N ALA A 224 -5.73 8.59 6.96
CA ALA A 224 -4.91 8.56 8.15
C ALA A 224 -4.22 7.20 8.23
N MET A 225 -2.90 7.20 8.38
CA MET A 225 -2.05 6.01 8.40
C MET A 225 -1.16 5.99 9.66
N TYR A 226 -0.60 4.82 9.99
CA TYR A 226 0.24 4.61 11.17
C TYR A 226 -0.48 4.92 12.49
N LEU A 227 -1.80 4.67 12.56
CA LEU A 227 -2.61 4.96 13.76
C LEU A 227 -2.23 4.07 14.96
N ASN A 228 -1.50 3.00 14.73
CA ASN A 228 -0.93 2.12 15.76
C ASN A 228 0.34 2.69 16.44
N ARG A 229 0.96 3.74 15.88
CA ARG A 229 2.19 4.34 16.41
C ARG A 229 2.20 5.86 16.24
N TRP A 230 2.26 6.58 17.33
CA TRP A 230 2.24 8.05 17.35
C TRP A 230 3.61 8.68 17.50
N LYS A 231 4.63 7.88 17.82
CA LYS A 231 6.02 8.33 17.89
C LYS A 231 6.76 7.75 16.70
N PHE A 232 7.36 8.62 15.90
CA PHE A 232 8.28 8.26 14.84
C PHE A 232 9.68 8.55 15.37
N ASP A 233 10.39 7.49 15.79
CA ASP A 233 11.75 7.63 16.30
C ASP A 233 12.67 7.78 15.09
N TYR A 234 13.20 8.97 14.91
CA TYR A 234 14.28 9.22 13.98
C TYR A 234 15.58 9.27 14.77
N ILE A 235 16.57 8.53 14.31
CA ILE A 235 17.95 8.69 14.79
C ILE A 235 18.43 10.02 14.22
N ASP A 236 18.25 11.10 14.99
CA ASP A 236 18.90 12.36 14.67
C ASP A 236 20.36 12.27 15.19
N ASN A 237 21.30 12.72 14.34
CA ASN A 237 22.73 12.61 14.60
C ASN A 237 23.09 12.91 16.07
N ALA A 238 23.69 11.96 16.65
CA ALA A 238 24.45 11.71 17.88
C ALA A 238 24.53 12.73 19.03
N ASP A 239 24.12 14.00 18.91
CA ASP A 239 24.40 15.03 19.91
C ASP A 239 23.23 15.97 20.30
N LYS A 240 22.01 15.73 19.83
CA LYS A 240 20.85 16.50 20.24
C LYS A 240 19.75 15.58 20.71
N GLU A 241 19.42 15.73 22.00
CA GLU A 241 18.20 15.17 22.59
C GLU A 241 17.00 15.51 21.69
N TYR A 242 16.47 14.50 20.96
CA TYR A 242 15.34 14.66 20.08
C TYR A 242 14.11 15.07 20.92
N LYS A 243 13.78 16.34 20.91
CA LYS A 243 12.49 16.82 21.39
C LYS A 243 11.43 16.32 20.40
N GLY A 244 10.70 15.30 20.80
CA GLY A 244 9.65 14.68 19.98
C GLY A 244 8.76 15.72 19.28
N ASP A 245 8.16 15.32 18.17
CA ASP A 245 7.23 16.18 17.43
C ASP A 245 6.09 16.65 18.36
N ASN A 246 5.67 17.91 18.27
CA ASN A 246 4.47 18.35 18.95
C ASN A 246 3.24 17.65 18.35
N PHE A 247 2.13 17.55 19.09
CA PHE A 247 0.93 16.81 18.69
C PHE A 247 0.42 17.20 17.27
N ALA A 248 0.41 18.48 16.94
CA ALA A 248 -0.05 18.94 15.63
C ALA A 248 0.83 18.45 14.48
N LYS A 249 2.15 18.46 14.67
CA LYS A 249 3.12 17.98 13.67
C LYS A 249 3.03 16.44 13.55
N ALA A 250 2.90 15.72 14.68
CA ALA A 250 2.69 14.29 14.67
C ALA A 250 1.39 13.94 13.93
N LEU A 251 0.27 14.59 14.26
CA LEU A 251 -1.01 14.40 13.56
C LEU A 251 -0.88 14.62 12.04
N PHE A 252 -0.18 15.67 11.62
CA PHE A 252 -0.01 15.97 10.20
C PHE A 252 0.80 14.90 9.46
N LYS A 253 1.75 14.24 10.12
CA LYS A 253 2.51 13.11 9.58
C LYS A 253 1.64 11.86 9.35
N HIS A 254 0.52 11.73 10.04
CA HIS A 254 -0.39 10.62 9.84
C HIS A 254 -1.32 10.79 8.65
N LEU A 255 -1.45 11.99 8.09
CA LEU A 255 -2.42 12.30 7.05
C LEU A 255 -1.81 12.20 5.66
N VAL A 256 -2.60 11.68 4.71
CA VAL A 256 -2.35 11.74 3.27
C VAL A 256 -3.57 12.37 2.63
N ILE A 257 -3.34 13.36 1.79
CA ILE A 257 -4.38 14.17 1.16
C ILE A 257 -4.34 13.92 -0.35
N GLY A 258 -5.49 13.60 -0.94
CA GLY A 258 -5.64 13.42 -2.38
C GLY A 258 -6.78 14.25 -2.93
N ILE A 259 -6.61 14.74 -4.16
CA ILE A 259 -7.62 15.45 -4.93
C ILE A 259 -7.65 14.85 -6.33
N ASP A 260 -8.83 14.41 -6.76
CA ASP A 260 -9.07 13.93 -8.11
C ASP A 260 -9.98 14.88 -8.88
N TYR A 261 -9.68 15.09 -10.14
CA TYR A 261 -10.54 15.65 -11.15
C TYR A 261 -11.05 14.53 -12.07
N ILE A 262 -12.35 14.25 -12.05
CA ILE A 262 -12.99 13.12 -12.75
C ILE A 262 -14.11 13.67 -13.64
N PRO A 263 -13.78 14.24 -14.82
CA PRO A 263 -14.79 14.83 -15.71
C PRO A 263 -15.68 13.78 -16.36
N SER A 264 -15.24 12.53 -16.45
CA SER A 264 -16.00 11.40 -16.97
C SER A 264 -15.54 10.10 -16.30
N GLU A 265 -16.31 9.03 -16.47
CA GLU A 265 -15.93 7.69 -16.00
C GLU A 265 -14.68 7.12 -16.70
N ASN A 266 -14.33 7.70 -17.85
CA ASN A 266 -13.22 7.22 -18.68
C ASN A 266 -11.91 8.01 -18.47
N PHE A 267 -11.93 9.05 -17.66
CA PHE A 267 -10.76 9.91 -17.49
C PHE A 267 -10.65 10.50 -16.09
N TRP A 268 -9.46 10.48 -15.54
CA TRP A 268 -9.16 11.12 -14.27
C TRP A 268 -7.77 11.77 -14.27
N ILE A 269 -7.63 12.82 -13.48
CA ILE A 269 -6.34 13.41 -13.06
C ILE A 269 -6.37 13.48 -11.55
N GLY A 270 -5.30 13.02 -10.91
CA GLY A 270 -5.14 13.06 -9.46
C GLY A 270 -3.87 13.78 -9.04
N VAL A 271 -3.93 14.46 -7.91
CA VAL A 271 -2.78 15.02 -7.21
C VAL A 271 -2.86 14.64 -5.74
N GLY A 272 -1.70 14.37 -5.14
CA GLY A 272 -1.60 13.92 -3.77
C GLY A 272 -0.48 14.57 -3.01
N PHE A 273 -0.63 14.59 -1.70
CA PHE A 273 0.38 15.09 -0.79
C PHE A 273 0.50 14.21 0.45
N ASN A 274 1.71 13.76 0.72
CA ASN A 274 2.08 13.00 1.91
C ASN A 274 3.00 13.85 2.81
N PRO A 275 2.46 14.46 3.86
CA PRO A 275 3.23 15.30 4.76
C PRO A 275 4.37 14.56 5.48
N LYS A 276 4.18 13.27 5.80
CA LYS A 276 5.21 12.46 6.43
C LYS A 276 6.46 12.39 5.55
N THR A 277 6.31 11.99 4.29
CA THR A 277 7.42 11.96 3.32
C THR A 277 8.09 13.32 3.19
N LYS A 278 7.30 14.41 3.15
CA LYS A 278 7.82 15.78 3.09
C LYS A 278 8.67 16.15 4.29
N MET A 279 8.25 15.76 5.49
CA MET A 279 8.93 16.11 6.74
C MET A 279 10.15 15.22 7.00
N ASP A 280 10.05 13.93 6.68
CA ASP A 280 11.11 12.95 6.92
C ASP A 280 12.30 13.14 5.96
N MET A 281 12.00 13.62 4.75
CA MET A 281 13.02 13.87 3.72
C MET A 281 13.61 15.29 3.76
N LYS A 282 13.49 16.01 4.87
CA LYS A 282 14.08 17.34 5.04
C LYS A 282 15.58 17.24 5.26
N LEU A 283 16.36 17.58 4.23
CA LEU A 283 17.82 17.61 4.32
C LEU A 283 18.29 18.85 5.10
N GLN A 284 19.34 18.68 5.92
CA GLN A 284 20.04 19.81 6.55
C GLN A 284 20.74 20.63 5.46
N GLY A 285 20.38 21.91 5.36
CA GLY A 285 20.98 22.85 4.40
C GLY A 285 20.51 22.77 2.96
N GLY A 286 19.56 21.90 2.63
CA GLY A 286 18.96 21.76 1.29
C GLY A 286 17.45 21.83 1.30
N GLY A 287 16.86 22.37 0.23
CA GLY A 287 15.41 22.27 0.01
C GLY A 287 14.99 20.84 -0.32
N ASN A 288 13.97 20.31 0.33
CA ASN A 288 13.38 19.03 -0.03
C ASN A 288 12.44 19.10 -1.27
N GLY A 289 12.43 20.23 -1.95
CA GLY A 289 11.69 20.45 -3.20
C GLY A 289 10.26 19.95 -3.13
N LEU A 290 9.89 19.10 -4.10
CA LEU A 290 8.55 18.48 -4.23
C LEU A 290 8.42 17.14 -3.48
N ALA A 291 9.33 16.77 -2.58
CA ALA A 291 9.20 15.53 -1.81
C ALA A 291 7.84 15.45 -1.10
N GLY A 292 7.19 14.29 -1.16
CA GLY A 292 5.84 14.08 -0.65
C GLY A 292 4.70 14.46 -1.60
N PHE A 293 4.98 15.10 -2.72
CA PHE A 293 3.98 15.36 -3.76
C PHE A 293 3.92 14.21 -4.77
N SER A 294 2.72 13.96 -5.26
CA SER A 294 2.44 13.01 -6.33
C SER A 294 1.38 13.57 -7.28
N ALA A 295 1.40 13.08 -8.52
CA ALA A 295 0.39 13.39 -9.51
C ALA A 295 0.26 12.22 -10.50
N GLY A 296 -0.89 12.10 -11.14
CA GLY A 296 -1.12 11.08 -12.14
C GLY A 296 -2.39 11.32 -12.94
N ALA A 297 -2.56 10.55 -13.98
CA ALA A 297 -3.74 10.55 -14.82
C ALA A 297 -4.03 9.13 -15.30
N GLY A 298 -5.29 8.88 -15.63
CA GLY A 298 -5.68 7.63 -16.25
C GLY A 298 -6.81 7.83 -17.25
N VAL A 299 -6.84 6.92 -18.19
CA VAL A 299 -7.81 6.94 -19.30
C VAL A 299 -8.25 5.52 -19.63
N LYS A 300 -9.54 5.38 -19.91
CA LYS A 300 -10.10 4.16 -20.48
C LYS A 300 -10.03 4.21 -22.00
N ILE A 301 -9.29 3.29 -22.59
CA ILE A 301 -9.13 3.15 -24.04
C ILE A 301 -9.73 1.81 -24.45
N LYS A 302 -10.93 1.84 -25.02
CA LYS A 302 -11.70 0.63 -25.37
C LYS A 302 -11.91 -0.26 -24.14
N MET A 303 -11.25 -1.43 -24.12
CA MET A 303 -11.32 -2.42 -23.07
C MET A 303 -10.23 -2.25 -21.98
N PHE A 304 -9.28 -1.35 -22.18
CA PHE A 304 -8.17 -1.16 -21.26
C PHE A 304 -8.34 0.13 -20.44
N ASP A 305 -8.21 0.01 -19.13
CA ASP A 305 -8.03 1.13 -18.21
C ASP A 305 -6.53 1.30 -17.97
N VAL A 306 -5.97 2.43 -18.36
CA VAL A 306 -4.54 2.73 -18.26
C VAL A 306 -4.32 3.92 -17.34
N GLY A 307 -3.45 3.77 -16.36
CA GLY A 307 -3.06 4.82 -15.43
C GLY A 307 -1.55 5.02 -15.41
N VAL A 308 -1.13 6.26 -15.28
CA VAL A 308 0.29 6.64 -15.07
C VAL A 308 0.36 7.66 -13.96
N SER A 309 1.33 7.50 -13.07
CA SER A 309 1.54 8.42 -11.96
C SER A 309 3.01 8.59 -11.63
N PHE A 310 3.31 9.74 -11.06
CA PHE A 310 4.63 10.14 -10.59
C PHE A 310 4.53 10.55 -9.13
N ALA A 311 5.50 10.13 -8.33
CA ALA A 311 5.58 10.52 -6.93
C ALA A 311 7.02 10.81 -6.56
N LYS A 312 7.22 11.79 -5.71
CA LYS A 312 8.53 12.15 -5.22
C LYS A 312 8.72 11.68 -3.78
N TYR A 313 9.10 10.40 -3.64
CA TYR A 313 9.38 9.78 -2.34
C TYR A 313 10.73 10.19 -1.77
N HIS A 314 11.67 10.60 -2.61
CA HIS A 314 13.00 11.05 -2.22
C HIS A 314 13.35 12.39 -2.88
N PRO A 315 14.10 13.30 -2.23
CA PRO A 315 14.46 14.59 -2.81
C PRO A 315 15.19 14.51 -4.14
N SER A 316 16.02 13.49 -4.33
CA SER A 316 16.88 13.32 -5.52
C SER A 316 16.30 12.41 -6.59
N ALA A 317 15.17 11.71 -6.33
CA ALA A 317 14.59 10.74 -7.26
C ALA A 317 13.08 10.92 -7.41
N MET A 318 12.60 10.65 -8.60
CA MET A 318 11.17 10.59 -8.92
C MET A 318 10.82 9.15 -9.24
N SER A 319 9.77 8.64 -8.61
CA SER A 319 9.22 7.33 -8.88
C SER A 319 8.10 7.43 -9.89
N MET A 320 8.03 6.50 -10.83
CA MET A 320 6.98 6.40 -11.84
C MET A 320 6.23 5.09 -11.67
N MET A 321 4.92 5.12 -11.77
CA MET A 321 4.08 3.93 -11.73
C MET A 321 3.10 3.91 -12.90
N MET A 322 2.90 2.74 -13.49
CA MET A 322 1.96 2.46 -14.56
C MET A 322 1.04 1.32 -14.13
N SER A 323 -0.24 1.46 -14.44
CA SER A 323 -1.26 0.42 -14.23
C SER A 323 -2.03 0.18 -15.51
N VAL A 324 -2.30 -1.07 -15.81
CA VAL A 324 -3.16 -1.48 -16.92
C VAL A 324 -4.14 -2.52 -16.41
N SER A 325 -5.43 -2.25 -16.54
CA SER A 325 -6.46 -3.23 -16.21
C SER A 325 -7.43 -3.46 -17.36
N THR A 326 -8.02 -4.64 -17.39
CA THR A 326 -9.01 -5.05 -18.41
C THR A 326 -9.94 -6.11 -17.83
N THR A 327 -11.10 -6.29 -18.46
CA THR A 327 -12.06 -7.33 -18.08
C THR A 327 -12.06 -8.44 -19.12
N LEU A 328 -12.00 -9.69 -18.67
CA LEU A 328 -12.06 -10.86 -19.58
C LEU A 328 -13.36 -10.93 -20.39
N ALA A 329 -14.44 -10.32 -19.89
CA ALA A 329 -15.70 -10.25 -20.61
C ALA A 329 -15.61 -9.41 -21.89
N ASP A 330 -14.72 -8.41 -21.92
CA ASP A 330 -14.54 -7.51 -23.07
C ASP A 330 -13.83 -8.18 -24.27
N PHE A 331 -13.24 -9.38 -24.07
CA PHE A 331 -12.61 -10.18 -25.11
C PHE A 331 -13.52 -11.25 -25.73
N LYS A 332 -14.75 -11.39 -25.20
CA LYS A 332 -15.71 -12.32 -25.79
C LYS A 332 -16.35 -11.63 -27.01
N PRO A 333 -16.36 -12.30 -28.18
CA PRO A 333 -16.98 -11.78 -29.39
C PRO A 333 -18.49 -11.62 -29.23
#